data_a80f0eb342414e8d5cd863666843b26f
#
_entry.id   a80f0eb342414e8d5cd863666843b26f
#
_cell.length_a   1.000
_cell.length_b   1.000
_cell.length_c   1.000
_cell.angle_alpha   90.00
_cell.angle_beta   90.00
_cell.angle_gamma   90.00
#
_symmetry.space_group_name_H-M   'P 1'
#
loop_
_entity.id
_entity.type
_entity.pdbx_description
1 polymer ?
#
loop_
_entity_poly.entity_id
_entity_poly.type
_entity_poly.pdbx_seq_one_letter_code
_entity_poly.pdbx_strand_id
1 'polypeptide(L)'
;MAHFHVKTKKGRPYLYVREIARVDGKPKVVSQTYIGPPEKVAGLIRGRDSDVVTLKVEEFGALWLAYQIDREVDLCGLIDGIVPPADRETGPSIGEYFLYCVLNRMVQAVSKNKLASWYRSTAIQHIRPVGIEELTSNRYWEKWDRVSETDLHKIARTFFERVWRMESPSADCLLFDTTNYYTYMASHTVSELATRGKNKAGKHHLRQIGLGLLVARDSRLPLYYSIYPGNVHDSKHFAAVMDEMFGVVCGLNKTKERLTVVIDKGMNADENYAWIDDHSRIHFVTTYSTYFAQELAATPLGRFEPVDIPHNRRLMEEGKEEDCLLTYRTKGEYWGKERAVIVTYTPSSARKQAYTFDDKLEVIRPTASLHAG
;
A
#
# COMPACT_ATOMS: atom_id res chain seq x y z
N MET A 1 -5.77 9.69 -21.31
CA MET A 1 -6.90 9.06 -22.06
C MET A 1 -6.64 9.26 -23.55
N ALA A 2 -6.61 8.17 -24.32
CA ALA A 2 -6.43 8.22 -25.77
C ALA A 2 -7.78 8.44 -26.47
N HIS A 3 -7.80 9.28 -27.51
CA HIS A 3 -8.98 9.53 -28.34
C HIS A 3 -8.60 9.91 -29.76
N PHE A 4 -9.54 9.72 -30.69
CA PHE A 4 -9.36 10.17 -32.07
C PHE A 4 -9.54 11.68 -32.18
N HIS A 5 -8.64 12.32 -32.94
CA HIS A 5 -8.68 13.75 -33.21
C HIS A 5 -8.53 14.01 -34.72
N VAL A 6 -9.43 14.80 -35.27
CA VAL A 6 -9.37 15.21 -36.70
C VAL A 6 -8.74 16.59 -36.80
N LYS A 7 -7.71 16.71 -37.63
CA LYS A 7 -7.04 17.98 -37.95
C LYS A 7 -7.24 18.31 -39.42
N THR A 8 -7.79 19.46 -39.72
CA THR A 8 -7.96 19.90 -41.09
C THR A 8 -6.77 20.75 -41.52
N LYS A 9 -6.12 20.35 -42.63
CA LYS A 9 -5.05 21.13 -43.28
C LYS A 9 -5.41 21.37 -44.74
N LYS A 10 -5.43 22.64 -45.17
CA LYS A 10 -5.78 23.04 -46.55
C LYS A 10 -7.10 22.38 -47.02
N GLY A 11 -8.13 22.37 -46.17
CA GLY A 11 -9.44 21.79 -46.46
C GLY A 11 -9.53 20.25 -46.40
N ARG A 12 -8.43 19.54 -46.16
CA ARG A 12 -8.43 18.05 -46.08
C ARG A 12 -8.34 17.59 -44.62
N PRO A 13 -9.19 16.63 -44.18
CA PRO A 13 -9.12 16.09 -42.83
C PRO A 13 -8.01 15.02 -42.72
N TYR A 14 -7.38 14.99 -41.56
CA TYR A 14 -6.35 14.02 -41.19
C TYR A 14 -6.65 13.48 -39.78
N LEU A 15 -6.60 12.17 -39.64
CA LEU A 15 -6.92 11.50 -38.37
C LEU A 15 -5.64 11.27 -37.54
N TYR A 16 -5.74 11.57 -36.28
CA TYR A 16 -4.70 11.36 -35.28
C TYR A 16 -5.29 10.62 -34.07
N VAL A 17 -4.46 9.83 -33.40
CA VAL A 17 -4.69 9.43 -32.00
C VAL A 17 -3.96 10.41 -31.11
N ARG A 18 -4.67 11.01 -30.17
CA ARG A 18 -4.13 11.86 -29.13
C ARG A 18 -4.27 11.23 -27.78
N GLU A 19 -3.23 11.36 -26.98
CA GLU A 19 -3.27 11.00 -25.58
C GLU A 19 -3.18 12.28 -24.75
N ILE A 20 -4.15 12.45 -23.85
CA ILE A 20 -4.22 13.56 -22.93
C ILE A 20 -3.94 13.04 -21.51
N ALA A 21 -2.97 13.66 -20.84
CA ALA A 21 -2.70 13.50 -19.42
C ALA A 21 -2.79 14.83 -18.68
N ARG A 22 -2.99 14.80 -17.39
CA ARG A 22 -2.88 16.00 -16.56
C ARG A 22 -1.43 16.24 -16.20
N VAL A 23 -0.91 17.40 -16.61
CA VAL A 23 0.42 17.88 -16.27
C VAL A 23 0.22 19.23 -15.56
N ASP A 24 0.72 19.35 -14.32
CA ASP A 24 0.50 20.50 -13.45
C ASP A 24 -0.98 20.86 -13.25
N GLY A 25 -1.81 19.81 -13.08
CA GLY A 25 -3.25 19.97 -12.88
C GLY A 25 -4.06 20.31 -14.15
N LYS A 26 -3.43 20.63 -15.28
CA LYS A 26 -4.08 20.99 -16.54
C LYS A 26 -4.00 19.85 -17.56
N PRO A 27 -5.06 19.64 -18.37
CA PRO A 27 -5.01 18.65 -19.44
C PRO A 27 -4.03 19.11 -20.54
N LYS A 28 -3.00 18.31 -20.82
CA LYS A 28 -2.06 18.52 -21.90
C LYS A 28 -2.01 17.30 -22.82
N VAL A 29 -1.80 17.52 -24.11
CA VAL A 29 -1.54 16.46 -25.08
C VAL A 29 -0.11 15.97 -24.84
N VAL A 30 0.04 14.72 -24.41
CA VAL A 30 1.35 14.11 -24.11
C VAL A 30 1.86 13.26 -25.28
N SER A 31 0.96 12.79 -26.14
CA SER A 31 1.30 12.04 -27.35
C SER A 31 0.32 12.36 -28.46
N GLN A 32 0.80 12.40 -29.71
CA GLN A 32 -0.03 12.52 -30.90
C GLN A 32 0.58 11.72 -32.06
N THR A 33 -0.12 10.69 -32.50
CA THR A 33 0.28 9.83 -33.61
C THR A 33 -0.61 10.07 -34.81
N TYR A 34 -0.03 10.27 -35.96
CA TYR A 34 -0.76 10.41 -37.23
C TYR A 34 -1.17 9.02 -37.76
N ILE A 35 -2.44 8.84 -38.08
CA ILE A 35 -2.98 7.55 -38.63
C ILE A 35 -3.15 7.63 -40.14
N GLY A 36 -3.58 8.76 -40.66
CA GLY A 36 -3.81 8.92 -42.09
C GLY A 36 -5.03 9.77 -42.45
N PRO A 37 -5.35 9.95 -43.72
CA PRO A 37 -6.62 10.55 -44.15
C PRO A 37 -7.78 9.57 -43.85
N PRO A 38 -9.01 10.08 -43.64
CA PRO A 38 -10.19 9.25 -43.30
C PRO A 38 -10.46 8.13 -44.29
N GLU A 39 -10.21 8.35 -45.60
CA GLU A 39 -10.42 7.37 -46.65
C GLU A 39 -9.49 6.17 -46.48
N LYS A 40 -8.22 6.40 -46.11
CA LYS A 40 -7.25 5.34 -45.84
C LYS A 40 -7.67 4.52 -44.63
N VAL A 41 -8.08 5.20 -43.57
CA VAL A 41 -8.56 4.56 -42.33
C VAL A 41 -9.82 3.75 -42.59
N ALA A 42 -10.76 4.28 -43.38
CA ALA A 42 -11.96 3.57 -43.79
C ALA A 42 -11.63 2.35 -44.71
N GLY A 43 -10.61 2.44 -45.54
CA GLY A 43 -10.07 1.32 -46.34
C GLY A 43 -9.52 0.21 -45.45
N LEU A 44 -8.69 0.55 -44.48
CA LEU A 44 -8.15 -0.37 -43.49
C LEU A 44 -9.26 -1.10 -42.70
N ILE A 45 -10.26 -0.36 -42.21
CA ILE A 45 -11.39 -0.92 -41.44
C ILE A 45 -12.23 -1.87 -42.32
N ARG A 46 -12.37 -1.57 -43.60
CA ARG A 46 -13.13 -2.42 -44.55
C ARG A 46 -12.34 -3.62 -45.09
N GLY A 47 -11.08 -3.78 -44.66
CA GLY A 47 -10.22 -4.89 -45.14
C GLY A 47 -9.87 -4.81 -46.63
N ARG A 48 -9.90 -3.62 -47.22
CA ARG A 48 -9.62 -3.41 -48.66
C ARG A 48 -8.15 -3.20 -49.00
N ASP A 49 -7.31 -2.90 -47.98
CA ASP A 49 -5.87 -2.80 -48.17
C ASP A 49 -5.22 -4.11 -47.68
N SER A 50 -4.56 -4.81 -48.61
CA SER A 50 -3.84 -6.06 -48.34
C SER A 50 -2.67 -5.95 -47.38
N ASP A 51 -2.31 -4.71 -46.98
CA ASP A 51 -1.18 -4.42 -46.09
C ASP A 51 -1.68 -3.98 -44.70
N VAL A 52 -2.70 -4.61 -44.14
CA VAL A 52 -3.15 -4.35 -42.79
C VAL A 52 -2.14 -4.92 -41.80
N VAL A 53 -1.30 -4.07 -41.26
CA VAL A 53 -0.45 -4.42 -40.11
C VAL A 53 -1.32 -4.38 -38.85
N THR A 54 -1.62 -5.54 -38.29
CA THR A 54 -2.27 -5.63 -36.98
C THR A 54 -1.19 -5.43 -35.93
N LEU A 55 -1.25 -4.29 -35.22
CA LEU A 55 -0.39 -4.05 -34.08
C LEU A 55 -1.06 -4.57 -32.79
N LYS A 56 -0.45 -5.58 -32.19
CA LYS A 56 -0.80 -6.02 -30.85
C LYS A 56 0.12 -5.31 -29.85
N VAL A 57 -0.45 -4.53 -28.96
CA VAL A 57 0.30 -3.86 -27.89
C VAL A 57 0.15 -4.68 -26.63
N GLU A 58 1.26 -5.03 -26.00
CA GLU A 58 1.30 -5.80 -24.77
C GLU A 58 2.04 -5.03 -23.69
N GLU A 59 1.59 -5.16 -22.43
CA GLU A 59 2.31 -4.61 -21.30
C GLU A 59 3.62 -5.37 -21.09
N PHE A 60 4.73 -4.64 -21.05
CA PHE A 60 6.07 -5.23 -20.99
C PHE A 60 6.92 -4.63 -19.86
N GLY A 61 7.07 -3.30 -19.78
CA GLY A 61 8.13 -2.67 -19.00
C GLY A 61 8.05 -2.96 -17.50
N ALA A 62 6.92 -2.67 -16.86
CA ALA A 62 6.72 -2.94 -15.44
C ALA A 62 6.78 -4.43 -15.12
N LEU A 63 6.23 -5.25 -16.01
CA LEU A 63 6.23 -6.71 -15.88
C LEU A 63 7.64 -7.29 -16.00
N TRP A 64 8.44 -6.80 -16.97
CA TRP A 64 9.82 -7.22 -17.12
C TRP A 64 10.68 -6.87 -15.91
N LEU A 65 10.54 -5.65 -15.39
CA LEU A 65 11.25 -5.23 -14.17
C LEU A 65 10.92 -6.14 -12.98
N ALA A 66 9.63 -6.35 -12.72
CA ALA A 66 9.18 -7.23 -11.64
C ALA A 66 9.69 -8.66 -11.81
N TYR A 67 9.69 -9.17 -13.04
CA TYR A 67 10.21 -10.49 -13.35
C TYR A 67 11.74 -10.58 -13.17
N GLN A 68 12.51 -9.53 -13.50
CA GLN A 68 13.95 -9.52 -13.23
C GLN A 68 14.25 -9.53 -11.74
N ILE A 69 13.48 -8.79 -10.92
CA ILE A 69 13.59 -8.84 -9.46
C ILE A 69 13.28 -10.26 -8.96
N ASP A 70 12.24 -10.90 -9.50
CA ASP A 70 11.89 -12.28 -9.12
C ASP A 70 13.00 -13.28 -9.46
N ARG A 71 13.77 -13.07 -10.52
CA ARG A 71 14.94 -13.95 -10.83
C ARG A 71 15.99 -13.96 -9.73
N GLU A 72 16.12 -12.90 -8.96
CA GLU A 72 17.02 -12.82 -7.80
C GLU A 72 16.34 -13.38 -6.55
N VAL A 73 15.05 -13.05 -6.35
CA VAL A 73 14.26 -13.55 -5.21
C VAL A 73 13.93 -15.02 -5.37
N ASP A 74 13.68 -15.48 -6.62
CA ASP A 74 13.28 -16.85 -6.96
C ASP A 74 12.07 -17.33 -6.16
N LEU A 75 10.96 -16.61 -6.31
CA LEU A 75 9.70 -16.91 -5.61
C LEU A 75 9.15 -18.28 -5.97
N CYS A 76 9.23 -18.64 -7.25
CA CYS A 76 8.81 -19.95 -7.72
C CYS A 76 9.59 -21.08 -7.05
N GLY A 77 10.92 -21.04 -7.10
CA GLY A 77 11.75 -22.07 -6.51
C GLY A 77 11.63 -22.14 -5.00
N LEU A 78 11.41 -20.99 -4.34
CA LEU A 78 11.16 -20.93 -2.90
C LEU A 78 9.85 -21.67 -2.54
N ILE A 79 8.76 -21.40 -3.25
CA ILE A 79 7.46 -22.01 -2.96
C ILE A 79 7.47 -23.49 -3.33
N ASP A 80 7.96 -23.84 -4.51
CA ASP A 80 8.01 -25.23 -4.99
C ASP A 80 8.96 -26.09 -4.16
N GLY A 81 9.96 -25.50 -3.51
CA GLY A 81 10.81 -26.17 -2.53
C GLY A 81 10.12 -26.51 -1.21
N ILE A 82 9.07 -25.75 -0.85
CA ILE A 82 8.25 -25.99 0.35
C ILE A 82 7.05 -26.89 0.04
N VAL A 83 6.39 -26.63 -1.10
CA VAL A 83 5.22 -27.39 -1.56
C VAL A 83 5.55 -27.96 -2.95
N PRO A 84 6.26 -29.10 -3.01
CA PRO A 84 6.71 -29.64 -4.28
C PRO A 84 5.53 -30.08 -5.17
N PRO A 85 5.73 -30.03 -6.50
CA PRO A 85 4.76 -30.58 -7.44
C PRO A 85 4.44 -32.05 -7.12
N ALA A 86 3.22 -32.47 -7.41
CA ALA A 86 2.85 -33.88 -7.27
C ALA A 86 3.46 -34.68 -8.42
N ASP A 87 3.63 -36.00 -8.20
CA ASP A 87 4.11 -36.91 -9.22
C ASP A 87 3.22 -36.83 -10.48
N ARG A 88 3.85 -36.62 -11.64
CA ARG A 88 3.19 -36.48 -12.95
C ARG A 88 2.26 -35.26 -13.07
N GLU A 89 2.45 -34.25 -12.22
CA GLU A 89 1.71 -32.99 -12.33
C GLU A 89 2.05 -32.27 -13.63
N THR A 90 1.03 -31.81 -14.35
CA THR A 90 1.16 -31.02 -15.59
C THR A 90 0.79 -29.56 -15.34
N GLY A 91 1.23 -28.67 -16.23
CA GLY A 91 0.95 -27.24 -16.14
C GLY A 91 1.84 -26.49 -15.14
N PRO A 92 1.51 -25.24 -14.81
CA PRO A 92 2.28 -24.43 -13.90
C PRO A 92 2.38 -25.02 -12.49
N SER A 93 3.52 -24.87 -11.85
CA SER A 93 3.70 -25.19 -10.44
C SER A 93 2.90 -24.26 -9.54
N ILE A 94 2.80 -24.58 -8.23
CA ILE A 94 2.21 -23.67 -7.24
C ILE A 94 2.96 -22.35 -7.21
N GLY A 95 4.30 -22.38 -7.21
CA GLY A 95 5.14 -21.20 -7.26
C GLY A 95 4.89 -20.33 -8.49
N GLU A 96 4.68 -20.93 -9.67
CA GLU A 96 4.33 -20.19 -10.87
C GLU A 96 2.95 -19.51 -10.79
N TYR A 97 1.95 -20.17 -10.26
CA TYR A 97 0.65 -19.53 -10.03
C TYR A 97 0.76 -18.35 -9.06
N PHE A 98 1.57 -18.46 -8.02
CA PHE A 98 1.89 -17.36 -7.12
C PHE A 98 2.53 -16.19 -7.86
N LEU A 99 3.57 -16.47 -8.64
CA LEU A 99 4.27 -15.45 -9.42
C LEU A 99 3.31 -14.72 -10.37
N TYR A 100 2.46 -15.44 -11.11
CA TYR A 100 1.47 -14.80 -11.99
C TYR A 100 0.51 -13.91 -11.21
N CYS A 101 0.10 -14.31 -10.00
CA CYS A 101 -0.75 -13.49 -9.15
C CYS A 101 -0.03 -12.24 -8.64
N VAL A 102 1.24 -12.34 -8.28
CA VAL A 102 2.08 -11.20 -7.86
C VAL A 102 2.24 -10.22 -9.02
N LEU A 103 2.69 -10.70 -10.18
CA LEU A 103 2.87 -9.88 -11.38
C LEU A 103 1.56 -9.20 -11.81
N ASN A 104 0.45 -9.94 -11.76
CA ASN A 104 -0.88 -9.39 -12.04
C ASN A 104 -1.25 -8.26 -11.07
N ARG A 105 -0.98 -8.42 -9.78
CA ARG A 105 -1.26 -7.38 -8.78
C ARG A 105 -0.39 -6.15 -8.96
N MET A 106 0.86 -6.31 -9.36
CA MET A 106 1.79 -5.20 -9.57
C MET A 106 1.48 -4.38 -10.82
N VAL A 107 1.07 -5.04 -11.91
CA VAL A 107 0.89 -4.41 -13.22
C VAL A 107 -0.56 -4.01 -13.48
N GLN A 108 -1.49 -4.95 -13.35
CA GLN A 108 -2.92 -4.73 -13.60
C GLN A 108 -3.74 -5.73 -12.81
N ALA A 109 -4.18 -5.36 -11.60
CA ALA A 109 -4.91 -6.24 -10.72
C ALA A 109 -6.27 -6.66 -11.29
N VAL A 110 -6.41 -7.92 -11.69
CA VAL A 110 -7.68 -8.55 -12.08
C VAL A 110 -7.99 -9.77 -11.21
N SER A 111 -9.23 -10.24 -11.25
CA SER A 111 -9.64 -11.46 -10.56
C SER A 111 -9.02 -12.70 -11.21
N LYS A 112 -8.96 -13.83 -10.47
CA LYS A 112 -8.45 -15.11 -10.98
C LYS A 112 -9.19 -15.60 -12.21
N ASN A 113 -10.49 -15.34 -12.34
CA ASN A 113 -11.27 -15.65 -13.55
C ASN A 113 -10.79 -14.88 -14.79
N LYS A 114 -10.09 -13.76 -14.62
CA LYS A 114 -9.54 -12.95 -15.70
C LYS A 114 -8.04 -13.14 -15.88
N LEU A 115 -7.41 -14.02 -15.10
CA LEU A 115 -5.96 -14.25 -15.15
C LEU A 115 -5.49 -14.67 -16.55
N ALA A 116 -6.20 -15.59 -17.21
CA ALA A 116 -5.93 -16.02 -18.58
C ALA A 116 -5.99 -14.86 -19.58
N SER A 117 -6.97 -13.97 -19.44
CA SER A 117 -7.11 -12.78 -20.29
C SER A 117 -5.98 -11.78 -20.06
N TRP A 118 -5.61 -11.54 -18.80
CA TRP A 118 -4.47 -10.72 -18.44
C TRP A 118 -3.17 -11.28 -19.01
N TYR A 119 -2.93 -12.57 -18.85
CA TYR A 119 -1.75 -13.24 -19.37
C TYR A 119 -1.59 -13.04 -20.87
N ARG A 120 -2.68 -13.17 -21.66
CA ARG A 120 -2.67 -12.93 -23.11
C ARG A 120 -2.45 -11.48 -23.53
N SER A 121 -2.73 -10.52 -22.65
CA SER A 121 -2.56 -9.09 -22.92
C SER A 121 -1.19 -8.55 -22.50
N THR A 122 -0.33 -9.40 -21.95
CA THR A 122 0.98 -9.03 -21.43
C THR A 122 2.10 -9.86 -22.07
N ALA A 123 3.31 -9.33 -22.02
CA ALA A 123 4.49 -10.01 -22.55
C ALA A 123 4.93 -11.24 -21.72
N ILE A 124 4.30 -11.53 -20.58
CA ILE A 124 4.66 -12.71 -19.76
C ILE A 124 4.49 -14.02 -20.53
N GLN A 125 3.54 -14.09 -21.46
CA GLN A 125 3.33 -15.24 -22.33
C GLN A 125 4.54 -15.60 -23.19
N HIS A 126 5.41 -14.63 -23.49
CA HIS A 126 6.64 -14.84 -24.24
C HIS A 126 7.84 -15.15 -23.34
N ILE A 127 7.78 -14.76 -22.08
CA ILE A 127 8.83 -14.97 -21.08
C ILE A 127 8.67 -16.33 -20.40
N ARG A 128 7.44 -16.66 -20.02
CA ARG A 128 7.06 -17.95 -19.41
C ARG A 128 5.84 -18.52 -20.15
N PRO A 129 6.04 -19.25 -21.26
CA PRO A 129 4.96 -19.84 -22.03
C PRO A 129 4.20 -20.89 -21.23
N VAL A 130 2.88 -20.75 -21.14
CA VAL A 130 1.96 -21.66 -20.46
C VAL A 130 0.71 -21.84 -21.31
N GLY A 131 0.14 -23.04 -21.33
CA GLY A 131 -1.16 -23.29 -21.94
C GLY A 131 -2.24 -22.46 -21.26
N ILE A 132 -3.04 -21.75 -22.03
CA ILE A 132 -4.03 -20.81 -21.48
C ILE A 132 -5.14 -21.52 -20.69
N GLU A 133 -5.39 -22.76 -21.02
CA GLU A 133 -6.33 -23.68 -20.36
C GLU A 133 -5.92 -23.98 -18.91
N GLU A 134 -4.64 -23.86 -18.60
CA GLU A 134 -4.10 -24.04 -17.26
C GLU A 134 -4.37 -22.81 -16.36
N LEU A 135 -4.57 -21.62 -16.93
CA LEU A 135 -4.75 -20.38 -16.19
C LEU A 135 -6.22 -20.10 -15.84
N THR A 136 -7.00 -21.14 -15.55
CA THR A 136 -8.38 -21.00 -15.08
C THR A 136 -8.45 -20.83 -13.57
N SER A 137 -9.54 -20.23 -13.09
CA SER A 137 -9.78 -20.09 -11.65
C SER A 137 -9.84 -21.44 -10.93
N ASN A 138 -10.40 -22.48 -11.55
CA ASN A 138 -10.50 -23.81 -10.94
C ASN A 138 -9.10 -24.44 -10.77
N ARG A 139 -8.29 -24.43 -11.83
CA ARG A 139 -6.90 -24.92 -11.76
C ARG A 139 -6.08 -24.18 -10.69
N TYR A 140 -6.27 -22.88 -10.59
CA TYR A 140 -5.64 -22.09 -9.55
C TYR A 140 -6.02 -22.59 -8.16
N TRP A 141 -7.30 -22.81 -7.87
CA TRP A 141 -7.74 -23.26 -6.56
C TRP A 141 -7.34 -24.70 -6.28
N GLU A 142 -7.40 -25.61 -7.26
CA GLU A 142 -6.91 -26.99 -7.13
C GLU A 142 -5.44 -27.04 -6.66
N LYS A 143 -4.60 -26.12 -7.17
CA LYS A 143 -3.20 -26.02 -6.73
C LYS A 143 -3.09 -25.43 -5.32
N TRP A 144 -3.86 -24.38 -5.02
CA TRP A 144 -3.82 -23.71 -3.74
C TRP A 144 -4.34 -24.56 -2.58
N ASP A 145 -5.31 -25.43 -2.80
CA ASP A 145 -5.84 -26.33 -1.78
C ASP A 145 -4.77 -27.28 -1.20
N ARG A 146 -3.62 -27.38 -1.87
CA ARG A 146 -2.46 -28.15 -1.40
C ARG A 146 -1.55 -27.37 -0.46
N VAL A 147 -1.71 -26.08 -0.36
CA VAL A 147 -0.87 -25.22 0.50
C VAL A 147 -1.49 -25.12 1.87
N SER A 148 -0.87 -25.76 2.85
CA SER A 148 -1.31 -25.67 4.24
C SER A 148 -0.96 -24.33 4.88
N GLU A 149 -1.59 -23.99 6.00
CA GLU A 149 -1.24 -22.81 6.80
C GLU A 149 0.22 -22.86 7.26
N THR A 150 0.71 -24.03 7.65
CA THR A 150 2.13 -24.22 7.99
C THR A 150 3.05 -23.90 6.82
N ASP A 151 2.67 -24.29 5.60
CA ASP A 151 3.46 -23.97 4.39
C ASP A 151 3.44 -22.48 4.11
N LEU A 152 2.31 -21.79 4.28
CA LEU A 152 2.24 -20.32 4.15
C LEU A 152 3.18 -19.62 5.11
N HIS A 153 3.24 -20.04 6.38
CA HIS A 153 4.19 -19.49 7.35
C HIS A 153 5.64 -19.76 6.96
N LYS A 154 5.96 -20.96 6.46
CA LYS A 154 7.31 -21.28 5.97
C LYS A 154 7.68 -20.44 4.75
N ILE A 155 6.76 -20.30 3.78
CA ILE A 155 6.95 -19.49 2.57
C ILE A 155 7.26 -18.04 2.98
N ALA A 156 6.41 -17.44 3.83
CA ALA A 156 6.58 -16.08 4.29
C ALA A 156 7.92 -15.88 5.01
N ARG A 157 8.25 -16.74 5.96
CA ARG A 157 9.51 -16.68 6.71
C ARG A 157 10.71 -16.79 5.78
N THR A 158 10.73 -17.79 4.89
CA THR A 158 11.86 -18.00 3.97
C THR A 158 12.00 -16.84 2.99
N PHE A 159 10.87 -16.26 2.53
CA PHE A 159 10.86 -15.06 1.69
C PHE A 159 11.49 -13.86 2.41
N PHE A 160 11.06 -13.54 3.62
CA PHE A 160 11.61 -12.41 4.38
C PHE A 160 13.08 -12.64 4.76
N GLU A 161 13.49 -13.85 5.11
CA GLU A 161 14.90 -14.18 5.35
C GLU A 161 15.76 -14.00 4.09
N ARG A 162 15.24 -14.30 2.90
CA ARG A 162 15.89 -14.09 1.62
C ARG A 162 16.04 -12.60 1.30
N VAL A 163 14.94 -11.84 1.40
CA VAL A 163 14.95 -10.39 1.20
C VAL A 163 15.89 -9.70 2.18
N TRP A 164 15.87 -10.11 3.45
CA TRP A 164 16.81 -9.59 4.46
C TRP A 164 18.27 -9.80 4.07
N ARG A 165 18.62 -11.00 3.58
CA ARG A 165 20.00 -11.30 3.15
C ARG A 165 20.43 -10.51 1.91
N MET A 166 19.49 -10.23 1.00
CA MET A 166 19.77 -9.48 -0.23
C MET A 166 19.97 -7.99 0.05
N GLU A 167 19.09 -7.41 0.83
CA GLU A 167 18.98 -5.96 1.01
C GLU A 167 19.62 -5.45 2.30
N SER A 168 19.85 -6.33 3.28
CA SER A 168 20.42 -5.99 4.59
C SER A 168 19.80 -4.71 5.19
N PRO A 169 18.47 -4.61 5.31
CA PRO A 169 17.81 -3.39 5.77
C PRO A 169 18.19 -3.08 7.22
N SER A 170 18.27 -1.79 7.57
CA SER A 170 18.42 -1.39 8.97
C SER A 170 17.15 -1.76 9.74
N ALA A 171 17.34 -2.34 10.92
CA ALA A 171 16.27 -2.69 11.86
C ALA A 171 16.23 -1.80 13.11
N ASP A 172 17.00 -0.72 13.14
CA ASP A 172 17.04 0.23 14.27
C ASP A 172 15.71 0.95 14.48
N CYS A 173 14.95 1.17 13.42
CA CYS A 173 13.63 1.78 13.46
C CYS A 173 12.67 1.05 12.53
N LEU A 174 11.60 0.51 13.09
CA LEU A 174 10.56 -0.24 12.39
C LEU A 174 9.21 0.49 12.50
N LEU A 175 8.42 0.38 11.47
CA LEU A 175 7.07 0.95 11.40
C LEU A 175 6.07 -0.19 11.38
N PHE A 176 5.14 -0.23 12.31
CA PHE A 176 4.03 -1.18 12.31
C PHE A 176 2.70 -0.45 12.14
N ASP A 177 1.92 -0.90 11.18
CA ASP A 177 0.56 -0.39 10.94
C ASP A 177 -0.37 -1.51 10.50
N THR A 178 -1.67 -1.27 10.64
CA THR A 178 -2.73 -2.19 10.26
C THR A 178 -3.67 -1.57 9.24
N THR A 179 -4.17 -2.41 8.35
CA THR A 179 -5.18 -2.03 7.36
C THR A 179 -6.21 -3.13 7.18
N ASN A 180 -7.34 -2.79 6.58
CA ASN A 180 -8.42 -3.74 6.30
C ASN A 180 -8.66 -3.88 4.80
N TYR A 181 -8.76 -5.13 4.33
CA TYR A 181 -9.14 -5.46 2.97
C TYR A 181 -10.59 -5.95 2.94
N TYR A 182 -11.41 -5.31 2.10
CA TYR A 182 -12.79 -5.75 1.89
C TYR A 182 -12.84 -6.96 0.98
N THR A 183 -13.79 -7.85 1.25
CA THR A 183 -14.09 -8.99 0.41
C THR A 183 -15.56 -9.03 0.05
N TYR A 184 -15.84 -9.33 -1.21
CA TYR A 184 -17.19 -9.48 -1.76
C TYR A 184 -17.55 -10.97 -1.81
N MET A 185 -17.59 -11.59 -0.65
CA MET A 185 -17.99 -13.00 -0.52
C MET A 185 -19.51 -13.12 -0.52
N ALA A 186 -20.03 -14.24 -1.05
CA ALA A 186 -21.44 -14.57 -0.91
C ALA A 186 -21.82 -14.68 0.58
N SER A 187 -23.02 -14.24 0.92
CA SER A 187 -23.48 -14.16 2.32
C SER A 187 -23.48 -15.50 3.05
N HIS A 188 -23.70 -16.60 2.31
CA HIS A 188 -23.70 -17.96 2.83
C HIS A 188 -22.29 -18.58 2.99
N THR A 189 -21.24 -17.93 2.47
CA THR A 189 -19.87 -18.46 2.62
C THR A 189 -19.44 -18.34 4.08
N VAL A 190 -19.05 -19.47 4.66
CA VAL A 190 -18.49 -19.49 6.02
C VAL A 190 -17.02 -19.06 5.97
N SER A 191 -16.63 -18.15 6.83
CA SER A 191 -15.24 -17.72 6.99
C SER A 191 -15.05 -17.14 8.38
N GLU A 192 -14.08 -17.64 9.10
CA GLU A 192 -13.67 -17.11 10.40
C GLU A 192 -12.79 -15.87 10.24
N LEU A 193 -12.02 -15.80 9.16
CA LEU A 193 -11.10 -14.70 8.85
C LEU A 193 -11.83 -13.49 8.27
N ALA A 194 -12.69 -13.70 7.26
CA ALA A 194 -13.45 -12.64 6.61
C ALA A 194 -14.72 -12.33 7.38
N THR A 195 -14.66 -11.40 8.32
CA THR A 195 -15.75 -11.01 9.22
C THR A 195 -16.17 -9.55 9.01
N ARG A 196 -17.40 -9.21 9.45
CA ARG A 196 -17.86 -7.82 9.45
C ARG A 196 -17.27 -7.10 10.66
N GLY A 197 -16.76 -5.90 10.47
CA GLY A 197 -16.14 -5.10 11.52
C GLY A 197 -16.23 -3.61 11.25
N LYS A 198 -15.79 -2.82 12.21
CA LYS A 198 -15.67 -1.38 12.08
C LYS A 198 -14.51 -1.05 11.13
N ASN A 199 -14.72 -0.17 10.18
CA ASN A 199 -13.67 0.27 9.26
C ASN A 199 -13.72 1.76 8.97
N LYS A 200 -12.57 2.32 8.59
CA LYS A 200 -12.39 3.76 8.30
C LYS A 200 -13.21 4.23 7.08
N ALA A 201 -13.60 3.32 6.18
CA ALA A 201 -14.34 3.66 4.96
C ALA A 201 -15.88 3.60 5.13
N GLY A 202 -16.39 3.29 6.32
CA GLY A 202 -17.83 3.22 6.59
C GLY A 202 -18.56 2.06 5.91
N LYS A 203 -17.86 1.10 5.31
CA LYS A 203 -18.43 -0.05 4.59
C LYS A 203 -18.73 -1.23 5.53
N HIS A 204 -19.48 -0.98 6.60
CA HIS A 204 -19.76 -1.98 7.64
C HIS A 204 -20.56 -3.19 7.17
N HIS A 205 -21.23 -3.09 6.01
CA HIS A 205 -21.98 -4.19 5.39
C HIS A 205 -21.08 -5.23 4.70
N LEU A 206 -19.84 -4.87 4.36
CA LEU A 206 -18.89 -5.78 3.75
C LEU A 206 -18.10 -6.54 4.80
N ARG A 207 -17.71 -7.77 4.45
CA ARG A 207 -16.73 -8.53 5.22
C ARG A 207 -15.34 -7.98 4.92
N GLN A 208 -14.46 -8.07 5.89
CA GLN A 208 -13.09 -7.58 5.78
C GLN A 208 -12.12 -8.54 6.46
N ILE A 209 -10.86 -8.44 6.08
CA ILE A 209 -9.72 -9.14 6.65
C ILE A 209 -8.74 -8.07 7.11
N GLY A 210 -8.24 -8.19 8.33
CA GLY A 210 -7.16 -7.33 8.83
C GLY A 210 -5.80 -7.80 8.34
N LEU A 211 -4.92 -6.86 8.04
CA LEU A 211 -3.51 -7.08 7.74
C LEU A 211 -2.67 -6.17 8.64
N GLY A 212 -1.79 -6.75 9.45
CA GLY A 212 -0.69 -6.06 10.11
C GLY A 212 0.58 -6.16 9.29
N LEU A 213 1.32 -5.08 9.16
CA LEU A 213 2.56 -5.03 8.40
C LEU A 213 3.65 -4.31 9.21
N LEU A 214 4.83 -4.95 9.31
CA LEU A 214 6.03 -4.36 9.87
C LEU A 214 7.01 -4.08 8.74
N VAL A 215 7.50 -2.85 8.66
CA VAL A 215 8.46 -2.43 7.63
C VAL A 215 9.67 -1.73 8.25
N ALA A 216 10.83 -1.85 7.62
CA ALA A 216 12.00 -1.04 7.97
C ALA A 216 11.77 0.42 7.55
N ARG A 217 12.07 1.39 8.43
CA ARG A 217 11.83 2.82 8.18
C ARG A 217 12.51 3.32 6.91
N ASP A 218 13.77 3.00 6.71
CA ASP A 218 14.58 3.61 5.67
C ASP A 218 14.35 2.96 4.30
N SER A 219 14.40 1.63 4.23
CA SER A 219 14.17 0.88 2.98
C SER A 219 12.69 0.70 2.64
N ARG A 220 11.80 0.81 3.65
CA ARG A 220 10.37 0.49 3.56
C ARG A 220 10.09 -0.96 3.16
N LEU A 221 11.08 -1.82 3.28
CA LEU A 221 10.92 -3.25 3.00
C LEU A 221 10.09 -3.90 4.10
N PRO A 222 9.08 -4.71 3.72
CA PRO A 222 8.34 -5.52 4.68
C PRO A 222 9.24 -6.57 5.31
N LEU A 223 9.16 -6.71 6.63
CA LEU A 223 9.93 -7.66 7.42
C LEU A 223 9.06 -8.71 8.10
N TYR A 224 7.79 -8.39 8.29
CA TYR A 224 6.81 -9.28 8.89
C TYR A 224 5.41 -8.85 8.45
N TYR A 225 4.51 -9.81 8.29
CA TYR A 225 3.09 -9.55 8.14
C TYR A 225 2.28 -10.53 8.98
N SER A 226 1.08 -10.11 9.34
CA SER A 226 0.08 -10.97 9.98
C SER A 226 -1.30 -10.71 9.40
N ILE A 227 -2.11 -11.76 9.32
CA ILE A 227 -3.49 -11.68 8.86
C ILE A 227 -4.39 -12.04 10.02
N TYR A 228 -5.47 -11.28 10.22
CA TYR A 228 -6.38 -11.49 11.36
C TYR A 228 -7.84 -11.24 10.98
N PRO A 229 -8.80 -11.79 11.77
CA PRO A 229 -10.22 -11.60 11.54
C PRO A 229 -10.61 -10.11 11.56
N GLY A 230 -11.42 -9.71 10.58
CA GLY A 230 -11.77 -8.31 10.36
C GLY A 230 -12.56 -7.62 11.47
N ASN A 231 -13.03 -8.35 12.48
CA ASN A 231 -13.69 -7.82 13.68
C ASN A 231 -12.77 -7.68 14.90
N VAL A 232 -11.50 -8.09 14.79
CA VAL A 232 -10.52 -7.94 15.85
C VAL A 232 -10.01 -6.50 15.88
N HIS A 233 -9.91 -5.93 17.07
CA HIS A 233 -9.37 -4.59 17.27
C HIS A 233 -7.85 -4.57 17.11
N ASP A 234 -7.32 -3.53 16.48
CA ASP A 234 -5.89 -3.41 16.14
C ASP A 234 -4.96 -3.57 17.35
N SER A 235 -5.32 -3.00 18.51
CA SER A 235 -4.52 -3.14 19.73
C SER A 235 -4.45 -4.58 20.26
N LYS A 236 -5.55 -5.34 20.17
CA LYS A 236 -5.58 -6.75 20.55
C LYS A 236 -4.77 -7.61 19.60
N HIS A 237 -4.86 -7.30 18.30
CA HIS A 237 -4.06 -7.99 17.31
C HIS A 237 -2.56 -7.71 17.53
N PHE A 238 -2.19 -6.46 17.76
CA PHE A 238 -0.80 -6.09 18.05
C PHE A 238 -0.25 -6.87 19.26
N ALA A 239 -1.00 -6.95 20.36
CA ALA A 239 -0.64 -7.74 21.54
C ALA A 239 -0.38 -9.23 21.18
N ALA A 240 -1.23 -9.80 20.33
CA ALA A 240 -1.13 -11.20 19.94
C ALA A 240 0.08 -11.55 19.07
N VAL A 241 0.59 -10.58 18.30
CA VAL A 241 1.68 -10.82 17.32
C VAL A 241 3.04 -10.30 17.78
N MET A 242 3.12 -9.55 18.89
CA MET A 242 4.38 -8.92 19.33
C MET A 242 5.51 -9.92 19.52
N ASP A 243 5.27 -11.02 20.24
CA ASP A 243 6.31 -12.04 20.51
C ASP A 243 6.85 -12.64 19.22
N GLU A 244 5.97 -13.05 18.31
CA GLU A 244 6.36 -13.63 17.03
C GLU A 244 7.09 -12.59 16.16
N MET A 245 6.52 -11.41 16.01
CA MET A 245 7.05 -10.32 15.20
C MET A 245 8.46 -9.92 15.63
N PHE A 246 8.66 -9.66 16.92
CA PHE A 246 9.98 -9.30 17.43
C PHE A 246 10.93 -10.49 17.47
N GLY A 247 10.43 -11.70 17.68
CA GLY A 247 11.21 -12.93 17.56
C GLY A 247 11.79 -13.12 16.16
N VAL A 248 11.00 -12.88 15.11
CA VAL A 248 11.47 -12.90 13.72
C VAL A 248 12.52 -11.83 13.48
N VAL A 249 12.26 -10.57 13.85
CA VAL A 249 13.19 -9.46 13.63
C VAL A 249 14.49 -9.65 14.39
N CYS A 250 14.45 -10.05 15.67
CA CYS A 250 15.64 -10.31 16.47
C CYS A 250 16.43 -11.52 15.95
N GLY A 251 15.77 -12.51 15.36
CA GLY A 251 16.42 -13.66 14.71
C GLY A 251 17.13 -13.28 13.41
N LEU A 252 16.56 -12.34 12.65
CA LEU A 252 17.15 -11.81 11.41
C LEU A 252 18.26 -10.81 11.70
N ASN A 253 18.02 -9.91 12.66
CA ASN A 253 18.99 -8.91 13.09
C ASN A 253 19.90 -9.48 14.20
N LYS A 254 21.06 -9.97 13.82
CA LYS A 254 22.05 -10.53 14.77
C LYS A 254 22.76 -9.44 15.62
N THR A 255 22.48 -8.17 15.38
CA THR A 255 23.07 -7.08 16.17
C THR A 255 22.38 -6.98 17.53
N LYS A 256 23.15 -6.60 18.56
CA LYS A 256 22.63 -6.36 19.92
C LYS A 256 22.06 -4.95 20.10
N GLU A 257 21.77 -4.27 19.02
CA GLU A 257 21.35 -2.87 19.00
C GLU A 257 19.91 -2.69 19.49
N ARG A 258 19.63 -1.50 19.94
CA ARG A 258 18.30 -1.08 20.37
C ARG A 258 17.39 -0.98 19.15
N LEU A 259 16.19 -1.50 19.28
CA LEU A 259 15.14 -1.49 18.27
C LEU A 259 14.09 -0.47 18.65
N THR A 260 13.73 0.43 17.76
CA THR A 260 12.61 1.35 17.95
C THR A 260 11.46 0.93 17.04
N VAL A 261 10.26 0.73 17.62
CA VAL A 261 9.03 0.51 16.84
C VAL A 261 8.16 1.76 16.85
N VAL A 262 7.73 2.18 15.68
CA VAL A 262 6.76 3.27 15.52
C VAL A 262 5.39 2.65 15.27
N ILE A 263 4.42 3.01 16.08
CA ILE A 263 3.06 2.48 16.04
C ILE A 263 2.03 3.60 16.07
N ASP A 264 0.88 3.41 15.43
CA ASP A 264 -0.21 4.38 15.48
C ASP A 264 -0.97 4.30 16.82
N LYS A 265 -1.65 5.37 17.18
CA LYS A 265 -2.48 5.46 18.39
C LYS A 265 -3.54 4.35 18.52
N GLY A 266 -3.94 3.74 17.42
CA GLY A 266 -4.86 2.59 17.41
C GLY A 266 -4.34 1.36 18.14
N MET A 267 -3.00 1.29 18.35
CA MET A 267 -2.32 0.20 19.08
C MET A 267 -2.16 0.52 20.58
N ASN A 268 -2.51 1.73 21.05
CA ASN A 268 -2.31 2.14 22.42
C ASN A 268 -3.19 1.30 23.37
N ALA A 269 -2.55 0.53 24.22
CA ALA A 269 -3.14 -0.24 25.29
C ALA A 269 -2.08 -0.46 26.38
N ASP A 270 -2.51 -0.51 27.64
CA ASP A 270 -1.59 -0.64 28.79
C ASP A 270 -0.77 -1.93 28.69
N GLU A 271 -1.40 -3.03 28.28
CA GLU A 271 -0.74 -4.33 28.12
C GLU A 271 0.37 -4.28 27.06
N ASN A 272 0.16 -3.56 25.96
CA ASN A 272 1.12 -3.43 24.88
C ASN A 272 2.39 -2.70 25.36
N TYR A 273 2.24 -1.66 26.15
CA TYR A 273 3.38 -0.91 26.66
C TYR A 273 4.05 -1.60 27.83
N ALA A 274 3.32 -2.33 28.68
CA ALA A 274 3.89 -3.18 29.70
C ALA A 274 4.81 -4.24 29.06
N TRP A 275 4.34 -4.90 28.00
CA TRP A 275 5.15 -5.86 27.25
C TRP A 275 6.43 -5.22 26.67
N ILE A 276 6.32 -4.05 26.01
CA ILE A 276 7.49 -3.35 25.45
C ILE A 276 8.47 -2.96 26.58
N ASP A 277 7.96 -2.51 27.70
CA ASP A 277 8.78 -2.07 28.85
C ASP A 277 9.55 -3.20 29.53
N ASP A 278 9.06 -4.44 29.43
CA ASP A 278 9.76 -5.63 29.93
C ASP A 278 10.93 -6.02 29.03
N HIS A 279 10.99 -5.46 27.82
CA HIS A 279 12.03 -5.74 26.83
C HIS A 279 13.05 -4.61 26.73
N SER A 280 14.16 -4.69 27.46
CA SER A 280 15.15 -3.62 27.59
C SER A 280 15.77 -3.10 26.27
N ARG A 281 15.63 -3.84 25.19
CA ARG A 281 16.15 -3.49 23.86
C ARG A 281 15.11 -2.88 22.93
N ILE A 282 13.81 -2.93 23.29
CA ILE A 282 12.72 -2.44 22.46
C ILE A 282 12.26 -1.09 23.01
N HIS A 283 12.24 -0.08 22.15
CA HIS A 283 11.71 1.23 22.40
C HIS A 283 10.54 1.49 21.45
N PHE A 284 9.70 2.46 21.80
CA PHE A 284 8.58 2.81 20.93
C PHE A 284 8.47 4.32 20.70
N VAL A 285 7.83 4.65 19.59
CA VAL A 285 7.29 5.98 19.30
C VAL A 285 5.83 5.79 18.91
N THR A 286 4.95 6.53 19.52
CA THR A 286 3.52 6.52 19.19
C THR A 286 2.93 7.90 19.21
N THR A 287 1.72 8.04 18.69
CA THR A 287 0.93 9.27 18.81
C THR A 287 -0.12 9.12 19.92
N TYR A 288 -0.41 10.21 20.60
CA TYR A 288 -1.43 10.28 21.64
C TYR A 288 -2.54 11.26 21.23
N SER A 289 -3.76 11.03 21.67
CA SER A 289 -4.87 11.90 21.33
C SER A 289 -4.76 13.23 22.10
N THR A 290 -4.82 14.35 21.39
CA THR A 290 -4.89 15.69 22.00
C THR A 290 -6.09 15.86 22.92
N TYR A 291 -7.15 15.06 22.75
CA TYR A 291 -8.31 15.05 23.63
C TYR A 291 -7.94 14.69 25.09
N PHE A 292 -6.99 13.77 25.28
CA PHE A 292 -6.50 13.37 26.60
C PHE A 292 -5.27 14.16 27.06
N ALA A 293 -4.77 15.09 26.26
CA ALA A 293 -3.57 15.89 26.52
C ALA A 293 -3.86 17.40 26.39
N GLN A 294 -5.00 17.85 26.92
CA GLN A 294 -5.46 19.24 26.77
C GLN A 294 -4.47 20.25 27.35
N GLU A 295 -3.82 19.95 28.49
CA GLU A 295 -2.79 20.79 29.09
C GLU A 295 -1.60 21.00 28.12
N LEU A 296 -1.19 19.96 27.44
CA LEU A 296 -0.11 20.06 26.43
C LEU A 296 -0.57 20.83 25.19
N ALA A 297 -1.81 20.69 24.78
CA ALA A 297 -2.39 21.45 23.66
C ALA A 297 -2.50 22.96 23.98
N ALA A 298 -2.60 23.33 25.26
CA ALA A 298 -2.63 24.71 25.72
C ALA A 298 -1.22 25.32 25.91
N THR A 299 -0.14 24.61 25.61
CA THR A 299 1.23 25.11 25.74
C THR A 299 1.44 26.36 24.86
N PRO A 300 1.93 27.50 25.44
CA PRO A 300 2.18 28.70 24.66
C PRO A 300 3.16 28.49 23.53
N LEU A 301 2.88 29.03 22.33
CA LEU A 301 3.73 28.86 21.14
C LEU A 301 5.16 29.35 21.34
N GLY A 302 5.41 30.34 22.22
CA GLY A 302 6.77 30.80 22.52
C GLY A 302 7.68 29.74 23.17
N ARG A 303 7.15 28.56 23.55
CA ARG A 303 7.94 27.42 24.05
C ARG A 303 8.33 26.44 22.96
N PHE A 304 7.83 26.64 21.74
CA PHE A 304 8.12 25.76 20.62
C PHE A 304 9.30 26.28 19.82
N GLU A 305 10.10 25.36 19.34
CA GLU A 305 11.26 25.63 18.49
C GLU A 305 11.13 24.90 17.15
N PRO A 306 11.66 25.44 16.05
CA PRO A 306 11.73 24.73 14.79
C PRO A 306 12.55 23.45 14.91
N VAL A 307 12.03 22.34 14.45
CA VAL A 307 12.76 21.07 14.43
C VAL A 307 13.70 20.99 13.23
N ASP A 308 14.92 20.49 13.46
CA ASP A 308 15.91 20.31 12.39
C ASP A 308 15.58 19.11 11.50
N ILE A 309 14.73 19.35 10.48
CA ILE A 309 14.34 18.36 9.48
C ILE A 309 14.53 18.96 8.06
N PRO A 310 14.72 18.11 7.03
CA PRO A 310 14.91 18.59 5.65
C PRO A 310 13.81 19.53 5.14
N HIS A 311 12.58 19.32 5.57
CA HIS A 311 11.44 20.17 5.23
C HIS A 311 11.61 21.60 5.77
N ASN A 312 11.93 21.74 7.07
CA ASN A 312 12.13 23.03 7.68
C ASN A 312 13.36 23.76 7.13
N ARG A 313 14.45 23.04 6.87
CA ARG A 313 15.65 23.63 6.24
C ARG A 313 15.31 24.27 4.91
N ARG A 314 14.53 23.59 4.06
CA ARG A 314 14.05 24.12 2.79
C ARG A 314 13.18 25.37 2.96
N LEU A 315 12.25 25.35 3.93
CA LEU A 315 11.40 26.51 4.21
C LEU A 315 12.22 27.73 4.68
N MET A 316 13.24 27.51 5.50
CA MET A 316 14.17 28.57 5.93
C MET A 316 14.97 29.14 4.74
N GLU A 317 15.46 28.29 3.83
CA GLU A 317 16.14 28.72 2.59
C GLU A 317 15.22 29.52 1.67
N GLU A 318 13.91 29.22 1.66
CA GLU A 318 12.89 29.94 0.90
C GLU A 318 12.38 31.23 1.61
N GLY A 319 12.84 31.53 2.82
CA GLY A 319 12.36 32.68 3.61
C GLY A 319 10.93 32.50 4.15
N LYS A 320 10.50 31.26 4.38
CA LYS A 320 9.16 30.89 4.88
C LYS A 320 9.24 30.27 6.26
N GLU A 321 9.98 30.89 7.17
CA GLU A 321 10.22 30.38 8.51
C GLU A 321 8.92 30.21 9.33
N GLU A 322 7.90 31.04 9.05
CA GLU A 322 6.57 30.98 9.68
C GLU A 322 5.78 29.72 9.35
N ASP A 323 6.21 28.95 8.34
CA ASP A 323 5.60 27.68 7.95
C ASP A 323 6.32 26.44 8.53
N CYS A 324 7.43 26.65 9.21
CA CYS A 324 8.20 25.57 9.81
C CYS A 324 7.38 24.76 10.82
N LEU A 325 7.59 23.45 10.84
CA LEU A 325 7.12 22.58 11.89
C LEU A 325 7.84 22.94 13.19
N LEU A 326 7.07 23.27 14.22
CA LEU A 326 7.58 23.59 15.54
C LEU A 326 7.36 22.44 16.51
N THR A 327 8.26 22.28 17.46
CA THR A 327 8.18 21.23 18.50
C THR A 327 8.45 21.78 19.89
N TYR A 328 7.78 21.21 20.86
CA TYR A 328 8.03 21.40 22.29
C TYR A 328 8.27 20.04 22.93
N ARG A 329 9.44 19.85 23.54
CA ARG A 329 9.79 18.61 24.22
C ARG A 329 9.60 18.77 25.73
N THR A 330 8.91 17.80 26.32
CA THR A 330 8.66 17.71 27.75
C THR A 330 8.67 16.27 28.22
N LYS A 331 8.28 16.04 29.47
CA LYS A 331 8.05 14.73 30.06
C LYS A 331 6.65 14.66 30.64
N GLY A 332 6.09 13.48 30.66
CA GLY A 332 4.78 13.20 31.25
C GLY A 332 4.66 11.75 31.66
N GLU A 333 3.74 11.46 32.54
CA GLU A 333 3.43 10.10 32.96
C GLU A 333 2.39 9.47 31.99
N TYR A 334 2.82 8.44 31.31
CA TYR A 334 1.98 7.67 30.38
C TYR A 334 2.26 6.19 30.56
N TRP A 335 1.19 5.39 30.65
CA TRP A 335 1.26 3.94 30.83
C TRP A 335 2.19 3.55 32.01
N GLY A 336 1.98 4.22 33.17
CA GLY A 336 2.65 3.91 34.40
C GLY A 336 4.13 4.29 34.50
N LYS A 337 4.68 5.01 33.50
CA LYS A 337 6.08 5.46 33.50
C LYS A 337 6.23 6.89 33.00
N GLU A 338 7.28 7.58 33.47
CA GLU A 338 7.69 8.86 32.92
C GLU A 338 8.20 8.64 31.47
N ARG A 339 7.61 9.35 30.50
CA ARG A 339 7.93 9.29 29.09
C ARG A 339 8.40 10.63 28.54
N ALA A 340 9.27 10.59 27.56
CA ALA A 340 9.54 11.77 26.73
C ALA A 340 8.30 12.07 25.87
N VAL A 341 7.83 13.30 25.91
CA VAL A 341 6.67 13.78 25.16
C VAL A 341 7.10 14.88 24.20
N ILE A 342 6.69 14.77 22.95
CA ILE A 342 6.95 15.78 21.93
C ILE A 342 5.59 16.30 21.43
N VAL A 343 5.35 17.58 21.68
CA VAL A 343 4.19 18.30 21.12
C VAL A 343 4.61 18.95 19.83
N THR A 344 3.83 18.75 18.77
CA THR A 344 4.11 19.32 17.46
C THR A 344 3.08 20.37 17.09
N TYR A 345 3.51 21.47 16.51
CA TYR A 345 2.66 22.50 15.94
C TYR A 345 3.01 22.72 14.47
N THR A 346 2.01 22.56 13.62
CA THR A 346 2.14 22.74 12.17
C THR A 346 1.34 23.97 11.75
N PRO A 347 1.97 25.12 11.44
CA PRO A 347 1.27 26.38 11.14
C PRO A 347 0.27 26.28 10.00
N SER A 348 0.61 25.57 8.92
CA SER A 348 -0.30 25.36 7.79
C SER A 348 -1.58 24.59 8.17
N SER A 349 -1.46 23.58 9.03
CA SER A 349 -2.62 22.84 9.55
C SER A 349 -3.46 23.70 10.50
N ALA A 350 -2.82 24.50 11.35
CA ALA A 350 -3.51 25.41 12.25
C ALA A 350 -4.33 26.45 11.48
N ARG A 351 -3.75 27.08 10.44
CA ARG A 351 -4.48 28.02 9.56
C ARG A 351 -5.68 27.35 8.88
N LYS A 352 -5.52 26.13 8.39
CA LYS A 352 -6.61 25.39 7.76
C LYS A 352 -7.73 25.06 8.75
N GLN A 353 -7.38 24.71 9.98
CA GLN A 353 -8.36 24.45 11.04
C GLN A 353 -9.10 25.72 11.46
N ALA A 354 -8.39 26.85 11.62
CA ALA A 354 -8.98 28.16 11.90
C ALA A 354 -10.01 28.54 10.81
N TYR A 355 -9.61 28.46 9.55
CA TYR A 355 -10.54 28.73 8.42
C TYR A 355 -11.80 27.84 8.49
N THR A 356 -11.63 26.54 8.73
CA THR A 356 -12.77 25.62 8.84
C THR A 356 -13.67 25.93 10.04
N PHE A 357 -13.10 26.44 11.13
CA PHE A 357 -13.84 26.85 12.31
C PHE A 357 -14.64 28.12 12.05
N ASP A 358 -14.03 29.12 11.42
CA ASP A 358 -14.68 30.39 11.07
C ASP A 358 -15.82 30.17 10.09
N ASP A 359 -15.64 29.33 9.06
CA ASP A 359 -16.69 28.93 8.10
C ASP A 359 -17.90 28.29 8.82
N LYS A 360 -17.65 27.41 9.80
CA LYS A 360 -18.71 26.82 10.61
C LYS A 360 -19.41 27.84 11.52
N LEU A 361 -18.67 28.78 12.08
CA LEU A 361 -19.27 29.86 12.90
C LEU A 361 -20.16 30.78 12.09
N GLU A 362 -19.79 31.11 10.85
CA GLU A 362 -20.61 31.89 9.94
C GLU A 362 -21.96 31.22 9.63
N VAL A 363 -21.96 29.89 9.50
CA VAL A 363 -23.19 29.11 9.28
C VAL A 363 -24.10 29.10 10.52
N ILE A 364 -23.53 29.14 11.75
CA ILE A 364 -24.30 29.05 13.00
C ILE A 364 -24.84 30.44 13.44
N ARG A 365 -24.11 31.53 13.17
CA ARG A 365 -24.53 32.90 13.55
C ARG A 365 -25.89 33.33 13.10
N PRO A 366 -26.39 33.05 11.86
CA PRO A 366 -27.73 33.40 11.44
C PRO A 366 -28.85 32.68 12.21
N THR A 367 -28.58 31.45 12.68
CA THR A 367 -29.58 30.62 13.38
C THR A 367 -29.76 31.06 14.85
N ALA A 368 -28.71 31.59 15.47
CA ALA A 368 -28.78 32.08 16.86
C ALA A 368 -29.57 33.39 16.99
N SER A 369 -29.65 34.22 15.94
CA SER A 369 -30.44 35.47 15.92
C SER A 369 -31.94 35.24 15.75
N LEU A 370 -32.37 34.03 15.33
CA LEU A 370 -33.78 33.66 15.15
C LEU A 370 -34.46 33.10 16.41
N HIS A 371 -33.67 32.79 17.48
CA HIS A 371 -34.21 32.28 18.74
C HIS A 371 -34.09 33.26 19.91
N ALA A 372 -33.70 34.50 19.68
CA ALA A 372 -33.60 35.55 20.67
C ALA A 372 -34.67 36.66 20.51
N GLY A 373 -35.80 36.35 19.84
CA GLY A 373 -36.95 37.23 19.68
C GLY A 373 -38.19 36.68 20.37
#